data_dcd01ffac9270cffa07615071f4c5e12
#
_entry.id   dcd01ffac9270cffa07615071f4c5e12
#
_cell.length_a   1.000
_cell.length_b   1.000
_cell.length_c   1.000
_cell.angle_alpha   90.00
_cell.angle_beta   90.00
_cell.angle_gamma   90.00
#
_symmetry.space_group_name_H-M   'P 1'
#
loop_
_entity.id
_entity.type
_entity.pdbx_description
1 polymer ?
#
loop_
_entity_poly.entity_id
_entity_poly.type
_entity_poly.pdbx_seq_one_letter_code
_entity_poly.pdbx_strand_id
1 'polypeptide(L)'
;MSLQKSKTRFGAVVMKRWSRKLNRIIARTAAVFLAFLAIFAYNTNNAKAESVNVSAASAIVLEASTGRVLYEKNAYEKMPMASTTKVMTALVALDYGNLNDVVTVSKNASGVEGSSIWLSAGEKMTLSDMLYGLMLASGNDAAVAIAEHVGGSLDGFVELMNKKAQEIGAYNTHFANPNGLPAEGHYTTAFDLALICARAMQNENFCEIVKTQYKTLPWEGHEWDRVVKNKNKILWNYEGGNGIKTGYTKEAGKCLTAAAQRDSMQLVSVVLSAPDMFNDCMALMDYGFENYKNRVIMEAGEYIGDVTVEDGTEDRFSVYTDKDIMYPLTDTEYEQIKRRVHLEEKVKAPVSMGQLVGTIDLWLGENRLYSVELKAAYQIGKNSYEFNLNRLLKFWMNGRMLDM
;
A
#
# COMPACT_ATOMS: atom_id res chain seq x y z
N MET A 1 -94.75 12.66 -8.14
CA MET A 1 -93.61 13.20 -7.34
C MET A 1 -92.84 12.10 -6.57
N SER A 2 -92.98 10.80 -6.73
CA SER A 2 -92.37 9.74 -5.95
C SER A 2 -91.17 9.03 -6.66
N LEU A 3 -91.04 9.05 -7.98
CA LEU A 3 -90.03 8.34 -8.77
C LEU A 3 -88.68 9.07 -8.85
N GLN A 4 -88.60 10.35 -8.59
CA GLN A 4 -87.41 11.13 -8.69
C GLN A 4 -86.51 11.10 -7.37
N LYS A 5 -87.14 10.83 -6.19
CA LYS A 5 -86.45 10.65 -4.91
C LYS A 5 -85.79 9.26 -4.77
N SER A 6 -86.18 8.25 -5.53
CA SER A 6 -85.59 6.90 -5.46
C SER A 6 -84.24 6.81 -6.25
N LYS A 7 -84.14 7.50 -7.40
CA LYS A 7 -82.89 7.49 -8.23
C LYS A 7 -81.74 8.24 -7.56
N THR A 8 -82.01 9.32 -6.81
CA THR A 8 -81.00 10.05 -6.09
C THR A 8 -80.41 9.34 -4.87
N ARG A 9 -81.27 8.54 -4.19
CA ARG A 9 -80.81 7.70 -3.06
C ARG A 9 -79.94 6.52 -3.50
N PHE A 10 -80.23 5.89 -4.65
CA PHE A 10 -79.44 4.79 -5.18
C PHE A 10 -78.03 5.24 -5.67
N GLY A 11 -78.01 6.38 -6.36
CA GLY A 11 -76.69 6.98 -6.78
C GLY A 11 -75.81 7.37 -5.60
N ALA A 12 -76.37 7.90 -4.52
CA ALA A 12 -75.59 8.27 -3.33
C ALA A 12 -75.04 7.04 -2.56
N VAL A 13 -75.79 5.93 -2.54
CA VAL A 13 -75.31 4.68 -1.89
C VAL A 13 -74.21 3.99 -2.72
N VAL A 14 -74.34 4.01 -4.05
CA VAL A 14 -73.35 3.46 -4.97
C VAL A 14 -72.03 4.27 -4.90
N MET A 15 -72.13 5.62 -4.94
CA MET A 15 -70.96 6.51 -4.80
C MET A 15 -70.25 6.34 -3.44
N LYS A 16 -71.03 6.19 -2.35
CA LYS A 16 -70.45 5.94 -1.02
C LYS A 16 -69.76 4.57 -0.89
N ARG A 17 -70.22 3.57 -1.64
CA ARG A 17 -69.62 2.24 -1.70
C ARG A 17 -68.34 2.25 -2.55
N TRP A 18 -68.29 3.00 -3.64
CA TRP A 18 -67.13 3.21 -4.50
C TRP A 18 -66.03 3.99 -3.79
N SER A 19 -66.36 5.09 -3.11
CA SER A 19 -65.40 5.90 -2.35
C SER A 19 -64.75 5.09 -1.22
N ARG A 20 -65.52 4.23 -0.52
CA ARG A 20 -64.98 3.32 0.50
C ARG A 20 -64.04 2.23 -0.08
N LYS A 21 -64.34 1.72 -1.29
CA LYS A 21 -63.46 0.77 -1.99
C LYS A 21 -62.17 1.47 -2.44
N LEU A 22 -62.29 2.66 -3.02
CA LEU A 22 -61.15 3.45 -3.46
C LEU A 22 -60.23 3.84 -2.29
N ASN A 23 -60.81 4.31 -1.18
CA ASN A 23 -60.02 4.64 0.03
C ASN A 23 -59.33 3.41 0.64
N ARG A 24 -59.92 2.21 0.57
CA ARG A 24 -59.27 0.95 1.00
C ARG A 24 -58.13 0.52 0.07
N ILE A 25 -58.23 0.78 -1.22
CA ILE A 25 -57.18 0.49 -2.20
C ILE A 25 -56.03 1.46 -1.94
N ILE A 26 -56.32 2.77 -1.83
CA ILE A 26 -55.30 3.81 -1.52
C ILE A 26 -54.58 3.54 -0.19
N ALA A 27 -55.35 3.16 0.86
CA ALA A 27 -54.76 2.81 2.16
C ALA A 27 -53.85 1.57 2.09
N ARG A 28 -54.20 0.56 1.27
CA ARG A 28 -53.36 -0.64 1.09
C ARG A 28 -52.10 -0.36 0.29
N THR A 29 -52.20 0.42 -0.78
CA THR A 29 -51.04 0.82 -1.57
C THR A 29 -50.08 1.73 -0.76
N ALA A 30 -50.63 2.66 0.04
CA ALA A 30 -49.83 3.48 0.95
C ALA A 30 -49.13 2.65 2.04
N ALA A 31 -49.81 1.63 2.60
CA ALA A 31 -49.20 0.74 3.59
C ALA A 31 -48.09 -0.15 2.98
N VAL A 32 -48.25 -0.63 1.74
CA VAL A 32 -47.21 -1.38 1.03
C VAL A 32 -46.00 -0.47 0.71
N PHE A 33 -46.26 0.77 0.28
CA PHE A 33 -45.20 1.75 -0.01
C PHE A 33 -44.43 2.17 1.26
N LEU A 34 -45.11 2.36 2.39
CA LEU A 34 -44.49 2.63 3.68
C LEU A 34 -43.66 1.44 4.20
N ALA A 35 -44.15 0.20 3.99
CA ALA A 35 -43.39 -1.00 4.31
C ALA A 35 -42.12 -1.12 3.45
N PHE A 36 -42.23 -0.78 2.15
CA PHE A 36 -41.08 -0.75 1.24
C PHE A 36 -40.04 0.31 1.65
N LEU A 37 -40.49 1.51 2.02
CA LEU A 37 -39.63 2.57 2.56
C LEU A 37 -38.98 2.18 3.90
N ALA A 38 -39.70 1.48 4.77
CA ALA A 38 -39.15 0.99 6.03
C ALA A 38 -38.08 -0.09 5.83
N ILE A 39 -38.28 -1.03 4.87
CA ILE A 39 -37.30 -2.04 4.48
C ILE A 39 -36.08 -1.37 3.85
N PHE A 40 -36.28 -0.38 2.99
CA PHE A 40 -35.18 0.38 2.37
C PHE A 40 -34.38 1.15 3.41
N ALA A 41 -35.04 1.83 4.35
CA ALA A 41 -34.39 2.54 5.45
C ALA A 41 -33.68 1.60 6.44
N TYR A 42 -34.20 0.39 6.65
CA TYR A 42 -33.55 -0.66 7.47
C TYR A 42 -32.26 -1.17 6.82
N ASN A 43 -32.26 -1.39 5.51
CA ASN A 43 -31.07 -1.84 4.77
C ASN A 43 -29.99 -0.77 4.65
N THR A 44 -30.35 0.53 4.65
CA THR A 44 -29.35 1.62 4.59
C THR A 44 -28.67 1.87 5.95
N ASN A 45 -29.24 1.41 7.06
CA ASN A 45 -28.65 1.60 8.41
C ASN A 45 -27.68 0.49 8.84
N ASN A 46 -27.55 -0.62 8.09
CA ASN A 46 -26.70 -1.75 8.49
C ASN A 46 -25.29 -1.76 7.87
N ALA A 47 -24.90 -0.71 7.14
CA ALA A 47 -23.52 -0.53 6.68
C ALA A 47 -22.80 0.59 7.45
N LYS A 48 -22.98 0.66 8.77
CA LYS A 48 -22.04 1.38 9.61
C LYS A 48 -20.81 0.49 9.76
N ALA A 49 -19.76 0.76 8.98
CA ALA A 49 -18.42 0.33 9.35
C ALA A 49 -18.22 0.77 10.81
N GLU A 50 -17.91 -0.19 11.68
CA GLU A 50 -17.64 0.09 13.08
C GLU A 50 -16.47 1.09 13.11
N SER A 51 -16.72 2.31 13.56
CA SER A 51 -15.73 3.38 13.52
C SER A 51 -14.64 3.05 14.54
N VAL A 52 -13.44 2.73 14.06
CA VAL A 52 -12.28 2.56 14.96
C VAL A 52 -12.06 3.87 15.70
N ASN A 53 -12.13 3.82 17.03
CA ASN A 53 -11.87 4.99 17.85
C ASN A 53 -10.38 5.05 18.18
N VAL A 54 -9.67 6.04 17.64
CA VAL A 54 -8.24 6.25 17.88
C VAL A 54 -7.99 7.63 18.49
N SER A 55 -7.03 7.69 19.39
CA SER A 55 -6.61 8.93 20.08
C SER A 55 -5.77 9.85 19.17
N ALA A 56 -5.25 9.31 18.08
CA ALA A 56 -4.40 10.00 17.11
C ALA A 56 -5.12 11.19 16.46
N ALA A 57 -4.41 12.28 16.25
CA ALA A 57 -4.89 13.41 15.46
C ALA A 57 -5.02 13.04 13.98
N SER A 58 -4.04 12.31 13.45
CA SER A 58 -4.03 11.77 12.09
C SER A 58 -3.67 10.29 12.13
N ALA A 59 -4.39 9.45 11.37
CA ALA A 59 -4.22 8.02 11.38
C ALA A 59 -4.56 7.38 10.03
N ILE A 60 -3.91 6.26 9.72
CA ILE A 60 -4.19 5.44 8.55
C ILE A 60 -3.78 3.99 8.78
N VAL A 61 -4.48 3.06 8.15
CA VAL A 61 -4.00 1.71 7.89
C VAL A 61 -4.20 1.39 6.41
N LEU A 62 -3.17 0.85 5.78
CA LEU A 62 -3.21 0.38 4.40
C LEU A 62 -2.60 -1.02 4.26
N GLU A 63 -2.97 -1.70 3.19
CA GLU A 63 -2.32 -2.94 2.77
C GLU A 63 -1.09 -2.59 1.92
N ALA A 64 0.07 -3.16 2.30
CA ALA A 64 1.38 -2.69 1.84
C ALA A 64 1.70 -3.02 0.37
N SER A 65 1.14 -4.11 -0.18
CA SER A 65 1.45 -4.56 -1.54
C SER A 65 0.66 -3.80 -2.60
N THR A 66 -0.58 -3.42 -2.29
CA THR A 66 -1.50 -2.75 -3.20
C THR A 66 -1.62 -1.24 -2.94
N GLY A 67 -1.19 -0.79 -1.76
CA GLY A 67 -1.40 0.59 -1.30
C GLY A 67 -2.86 0.90 -0.95
N ARG A 68 -3.75 -0.13 -0.87
CA ARG A 68 -5.14 0.09 -0.54
C ARG A 68 -5.29 0.63 0.87
N VAL A 69 -5.92 1.80 0.98
CA VAL A 69 -6.33 2.37 2.26
C VAL A 69 -7.54 1.61 2.80
N LEU A 70 -7.44 1.09 4.02
CA LEU A 70 -8.50 0.34 4.69
C LEU A 70 -9.26 1.22 5.70
N TYR A 71 -8.55 2.14 6.34
CA TYR A 71 -9.11 3.16 7.24
C TYR A 71 -8.26 4.42 7.20
N GLU A 72 -8.89 5.59 7.34
CA GLU A 72 -8.20 6.87 7.45
C GLU A 72 -8.94 7.85 8.36
N LYS A 73 -8.15 8.69 9.03
CA LYS A 73 -8.62 9.83 9.84
C LYS A 73 -7.63 10.98 9.63
N ASN A 74 -8.07 12.07 9.02
CA ASN A 74 -7.22 13.24 8.73
C ASN A 74 -5.88 12.88 8.06
N ALA A 75 -5.86 11.80 7.24
CA ALA A 75 -4.64 11.16 6.78
C ALA A 75 -3.78 12.02 5.84
N TYR A 76 -4.34 13.10 5.28
CA TYR A 76 -3.67 14.01 4.33
C TYR A 76 -3.25 15.33 4.97
N GLU A 77 -3.45 15.51 6.27
CA GLU A 77 -3.00 16.69 7.01
C GLU A 77 -1.48 16.66 7.19
N LYS A 78 -0.81 17.79 6.89
CA LYS A 78 0.64 17.94 7.07
C LYS A 78 0.95 18.10 8.56
N MET A 79 1.78 17.20 9.08
CA MET A 79 2.15 17.13 10.49
C MET A 79 3.64 16.84 10.67
N PRO A 80 4.25 17.28 11.78
CA PRO A 80 5.58 16.85 12.17
C PRO A 80 5.56 15.37 12.54
N MET A 81 6.62 14.64 12.17
CA MET A 81 6.67 13.18 12.23
C MET A 81 7.69 12.62 13.25
N ALA A 82 8.48 13.48 13.88
CA ALA A 82 9.55 13.06 14.80
C ALA A 82 10.45 11.96 14.18
N SER A 83 10.95 11.03 14.99
CA SER A 83 11.87 9.95 14.55
C SER A 83 11.27 8.90 13.61
N THR A 84 9.99 9.00 13.21
CA THR A 84 9.47 8.18 12.10
C THR A 84 10.11 8.57 10.76
N THR A 85 10.70 9.76 10.65
CA THR A 85 11.63 10.21 9.59
C THR A 85 12.68 9.14 9.24
N LYS A 86 13.18 8.40 10.26
CA LYS A 86 14.25 7.42 10.09
C LYS A 86 13.89 6.23 9.22
N VAL A 87 12.59 6.03 8.92
CA VAL A 87 12.15 5.06 7.91
C VAL A 87 12.69 5.46 6.53
N MET A 88 12.56 6.74 6.16
CA MET A 88 13.13 7.25 4.91
C MET A 88 14.66 7.22 4.93
N THR A 89 15.27 7.57 6.06
CA THR A 89 16.73 7.51 6.21
C THR A 89 17.27 6.09 5.97
N ALA A 90 16.61 5.08 6.57
CA ALA A 90 16.99 3.68 6.35
C ALA A 90 16.74 3.24 4.90
N LEU A 91 15.63 3.64 4.30
CA LEU A 91 15.29 3.28 2.91
C LEU A 91 16.31 3.86 1.93
N VAL A 92 16.67 5.14 2.06
CA VAL A 92 17.70 5.78 1.22
C VAL A 92 19.06 5.13 1.43
N ALA A 93 19.42 4.83 2.69
CA ALA A 93 20.69 4.16 2.97
C ALA A 93 20.77 2.75 2.38
N LEU A 94 19.66 2.01 2.33
CA LEU A 94 19.59 0.69 1.70
C LEU A 94 19.58 0.74 0.16
N ASP A 95 19.05 1.81 -0.42
CA ASP A 95 18.98 1.97 -1.88
C ASP A 95 20.30 2.47 -2.48
N TYR A 96 21.09 3.28 -1.75
CA TYR A 96 22.29 3.95 -2.27
C TYR A 96 23.59 3.55 -1.59
N GLY A 97 23.56 2.93 -0.40
CA GLY A 97 24.74 2.48 0.33
C GLY A 97 24.98 0.97 0.17
N ASN A 98 26.18 0.53 0.60
CA ASN A 98 26.51 -0.88 0.73
C ASN A 98 26.57 -1.25 2.22
N LEU A 99 25.82 -2.27 2.65
CA LEU A 99 25.73 -2.69 4.05
C LEU A 99 27.07 -3.03 4.71
N ASN A 100 28.06 -3.43 3.91
CA ASN A 100 29.42 -3.77 4.37
C ASN A 100 30.36 -2.57 4.42
N ASP A 101 29.95 -1.39 3.96
CA ASP A 101 30.78 -0.19 4.03
C ASP A 101 31.08 0.16 5.48
N VAL A 102 32.31 0.62 5.72
CA VAL A 102 32.74 1.11 7.02
C VAL A 102 32.47 2.60 7.10
N VAL A 103 31.46 2.97 7.88
CA VAL A 103 31.10 4.35 8.18
C VAL A 103 32.07 4.89 9.27
N THR A 104 32.72 6.01 8.99
CA THR A 104 33.55 6.73 9.98
C THR A 104 32.73 7.89 10.56
N VAL A 105 32.54 7.89 11.86
CA VAL A 105 31.74 8.90 12.57
C VAL A 105 32.45 10.25 12.57
N SER A 106 31.81 11.28 12.04
CA SER A 106 32.30 12.65 12.06
C SER A 106 32.12 13.29 13.45
N LYS A 107 32.76 14.44 13.65
CA LYS A 107 32.50 15.29 14.84
C LYS A 107 31.07 15.83 14.87
N ASN A 108 30.46 16.03 13.68
CA ASN A 108 29.11 16.53 13.55
C ASN A 108 28.07 15.45 13.95
N ALA A 109 28.32 14.19 13.57
CA ALA A 109 27.46 13.07 13.96
C ALA A 109 27.57 12.75 15.47
N SER A 110 28.78 12.92 16.05
CA SER A 110 28.99 12.67 17.48
C SER A 110 28.35 13.79 18.32
N GLY A 111 27.50 13.39 19.29
CA GLY A 111 26.89 14.33 20.23
C GLY A 111 25.63 15.03 19.71
N VAL A 112 25.04 14.53 18.61
CA VAL A 112 23.69 14.99 18.16
C VAL A 112 22.67 14.77 19.25
N GLU A 113 21.87 15.80 19.55
CA GLU A 113 20.90 15.77 20.63
C GLU A 113 19.80 14.68 20.47
N GLY A 114 19.22 14.27 21.56
CA GLY A 114 18.11 13.35 21.63
C GLY A 114 18.52 11.88 21.80
N SER A 115 17.85 10.94 21.11
CA SER A 115 18.21 9.51 21.18
C SER A 115 19.56 9.26 20.50
N SER A 116 20.43 8.50 21.16
CA SER A 116 21.80 8.23 20.70
C SER A 116 22.16 6.76 20.92
N ILE A 117 23.08 6.23 20.14
CA ILE A 117 23.83 4.99 20.40
C ILE A 117 25.23 5.28 20.91
N TRP A 118 25.50 6.54 21.27
CA TRP A 118 26.74 7.02 21.89
C TRP A 118 27.96 6.86 20.98
N LEU A 119 27.81 7.25 19.70
CA LEU A 119 28.93 7.25 18.75
C LEU A 119 29.96 8.32 19.09
N SER A 120 31.22 7.93 19.03
CA SER A 120 32.37 8.83 19.21
C SER A 120 32.95 9.28 17.88
N ALA A 121 33.46 10.51 17.81
CA ALA A 121 34.14 10.99 16.61
C ALA A 121 35.34 10.11 16.26
N GLY A 122 35.44 9.68 15.00
CA GLY A 122 36.45 8.75 14.51
C GLY A 122 36.11 7.27 14.70
N GLU A 123 35.07 6.94 15.43
CA GLU A 123 34.58 5.55 15.57
C GLU A 123 34.17 4.98 14.20
N LYS A 124 34.42 3.69 14.03
CA LYS A 124 34.12 2.98 12.78
C LYS A 124 33.11 1.87 13.03
N MET A 125 32.07 1.81 12.20
CA MET A 125 31.02 0.79 12.28
C MET A 125 30.50 0.48 10.88
N THR A 126 30.04 -0.74 10.64
CA THR A 126 29.42 -1.07 9.35
C THR A 126 28.14 -0.28 9.13
N LEU A 127 27.77 0.02 7.87
CA LEU A 127 26.47 0.63 7.55
C LEU A 127 25.32 -0.22 8.06
N SER A 128 25.45 -1.55 8.01
CA SER A 128 24.49 -2.49 8.58
C SER A 128 24.28 -2.24 10.08
N ASP A 129 25.34 -2.18 10.89
CA ASP A 129 25.24 -1.95 12.33
C ASP A 129 24.71 -0.54 12.66
N MET A 130 25.10 0.47 11.87
CA MET A 130 24.53 1.82 11.95
C MET A 130 23.01 1.82 11.75
N LEU A 131 22.50 1.04 10.78
CA LEU A 131 21.06 0.91 10.52
C LEU A 131 20.32 0.23 11.69
N TYR A 132 20.91 -0.77 12.33
CA TYR A 132 20.35 -1.32 13.58
C TYR A 132 20.31 -0.27 14.70
N GLY A 133 21.36 0.49 14.88
CA GLY A 133 21.40 1.61 15.84
C GLY A 133 20.33 2.68 15.55
N LEU A 134 20.18 3.03 14.27
CA LEU A 134 19.18 3.96 13.75
C LEU A 134 17.75 3.50 14.09
N MET A 135 17.41 2.27 13.74
CA MET A 135 16.03 1.81 13.81
C MET A 135 15.61 1.34 15.21
N LEU A 136 16.44 0.54 15.90
CA LEU A 136 16.11 -0.02 17.20
C LEU A 136 16.20 1.03 18.33
N ALA A 137 17.36 1.69 18.47
CA ALA A 137 17.58 2.67 19.52
C ALA A 137 17.14 4.09 19.13
N SER A 138 16.83 4.30 17.84
CA SER A 138 16.49 5.64 17.29
C SER A 138 17.66 6.63 17.32
N GLY A 139 18.91 6.17 17.13
CA GLY A 139 20.10 7.00 17.20
C GLY A 139 20.06 8.17 16.21
N ASN A 140 20.13 9.41 16.72
CA ASN A 140 20.26 10.61 15.90
C ASN A 140 21.68 10.75 15.35
N ASP A 141 22.67 10.35 16.16
CA ASP A 141 24.07 10.22 15.79
C ASP A 141 24.25 9.24 14.62
N ALA A 142 23.63 8.07 14.68
CA ALA A 142 23.62 7.10 13.60
C ALA A 142 22.96 7.68 12.33
N ALA A 143 21.86 8.43 12.47
CA ALA A 143 21.18 9.05 11.33
C ALA A 143 22.08 10.04 10.58
N VAL A 144 22.83 10.88 11.33
CA VAL A 144 23.75 11.86 10.77
C VAL A 144 24.96 11.17 10.14
N ALA A 145 25.55 10.16 10.83
CA ALA A 145 26.69 9.42 10.30
C ALA A 145 26.34 8.69 8.98
N ILE A 146 25.17 8.05 8.91
CA ILE A 146 24.66 7.42 7.70
C ILE A 146 24.48 8.45 6.59
N ALA A 147 23.86 9.60 6.91
CA ALA A 147 23.59 10.64 5.92
C ALA A 147 24.88 11.22 5.32
N GLU A 148 25.87 11.51 6.14
CA GLU A 148 27.16 12.00 5.66
C GLU A 148 27.91 10.97 4.81
N HIS A 149 27.83 9.68 5.18
CA HIS A 149 28.50 8.61 4.44
C HIS A 149 27.83 8.35 3.08
N VAL A 150 26.51 8.19 3.06
CA VAL A 150 25.77 7.79 1.85
C VAL A 150 25.51 8.97 0.92
N GLY A 151 25.21 10.15 1.49
CA GLY A 151 24.92 11.37 0.72
C GLY A 151 26.15 12.24 0.42
N GLY A 152 27.31 11.89 0.98
CA GLY A 152 28.51 12.73 0.91
C GLY A 152 28.43 14.01 1.75
N SER A 153 27.23 14.43 2.13
CA SER A 153 26.90 15.53 3.05
C SER A 153 25.50 15.38 3.59
N LEU A 154 25.14 16.10 4.65
CA LEU A 154 23.77 16.14 5.16
C LEU A 154 22.79 16.66 4.09
N ASP A 155 23.14 17.74 3.41
CA ASP A 155 22.28 18.35 2.39
C ASP A 155 22.08 17.39 1.20
N GLY A 156 23.16 16.76 0.71
CA GLY A 156 23.07 15.76 -0.37
C GLY A 156 22.19 14.57 0.02
N PHE A 157 22.25 14.12 1.28
CA PHE A 157 21.37 13.06 1.75
C PHE A 157 19.90 13.49 1.85
N VAL A 158 19.64 14.70 2.33
CA VAL A 158 18.29 15.28 2.39
C VAL A 158 17.69 15.44 0.98
N GLU A 159 18.49 15.81 -0.02
CA GLU A 159 18.07 15.82 -1.41
C GLU A 159 17.65 14.41 -1.89
N LEU A 160 18.44 13.37 -1.55
CA LEU A 160 18.07 11.97 -1.85
C LEU A 160 16.77 11.55 -1.16
N MET A 161 16.55 11.95 0.12
CA MET A 161 15.31 11.68 0.85
C MET A 161 14.09 12.29 0.14
N ASN A 162 14.18 13.56 -0.25
CA ASN A 162 13.11 14.27 -0.94
C ASN A 162 12.86 13.73 -2.34
N LYS A 163 13.91 13.39 -3.09
CA LYS A 163 13.80 12.71 -4.38
C LYS A 163 13.08 11.36 -4.22
N LYS A 164 13.46 10.55 -3.23
CA LYS A 164 12.83 9.26 -2.94
C LYS A 164 11.36 9.42 -2.56
N ALA A 165 10.99 10.45 -1.79
CA ALA A 165 9.60 10.75 -1.48
C ALA A 165 8.76 10.99 -2.76
N GLN A 166 9.29 11.76 -3.72
CA GLN A 166 8.62 11.99 -5.00
C GLN A 166 8.49 10.69 -5.82
N GLU A 167 9.53 9.86 -5.87
CA GLU A 167 9.53 8.56 -6.57
C GLU A 167 8.47 7.59 -6.01
N ILE A 168 8.21 7.65 -4.70
CA ILE A 168 7.21 6.83 -4.01
C ILE A 168 5.77 7.37 -4.20
N GLY A 169 5.62 8.65 -4.57
CA GLY A 169 4.34 9.34 -4.62
C GLY A 169 3.94 10.04 -3.31
N ALA A 170 4.88 10.21 -2.38
CA ALA A 170 4.69 10.94 -1.12
C ALA A 170 4.84 12.45 -1.33
N TYR A 171 3.91 13.04 -2.08
CA TYR A 171 4.01 14.43 -2.59
C TYR A 171 3.77 15.51 -1.53
N ASN A 172 3.16 15.16 -0.39
CA ASN A 172 2.90 16.08 0.72
C ASN A 172 3.89 15.88 1.87
N THR A 173 5.09 15.37 1.54
CA THR A 173 6.19 15.14 2.49
C THR A 173 7.40 15.95 2.09
N HIS A 174 8.07 16.54 3.07
CA HIS A 174 9.34 17.22 2.89
C HIS A 174 10.26 16.93 4.09
N PHE A 175 11.46 16.49 3.80
CA PHE A 175 12.51 16.22 4.77
C PHE A 175 13.50 17.38 4.81
N ALA A 176 13.82 17.87 6.01
CA ALA A 176 14.84 18.88 6.26
C ALA A 176 16.07 18.30 7.01
N ASN A 177 15.95 17.07 7.55
CA ASN A 177 17.03 16.36 8.23
C ASN A 177 16.78 14.85 8.25
N PRO A 178 17.83 14.02 8.51
CA PRO A 178 17.69 12.56 8.49
C PRO A 178 17.20 11.95 9.81
N ASN A 179 17.08 12.71 10.89
CA ASN A 179 16.84 12.18 12.23
C ASN A 179 15.44 12.47 12.79
N GLY A 180 14.73 13.47 12.25
CA GLY A 180 13.38 13.85 12.67
C GLY A 180 13.32 14.83 13.83
N LEU A 181 14.39 15.57 14.09
CA LEU A 181 14.34 16.75 14.97
C LEU A 181 13.52 17.86 14.31
N PRO A 182 12.86 18.72 15.12
CA PRO A 182 12.09 19.83 14.59
C PRO A 182 12.96 20.75 13.72
N ALA A 183 12.45 21.06 12.52
CA ALA A 183 13.08 21.99 11.59
C ALA A 183 12.00 22.62 10.70
N GLU A 184 12.23 23.85 10.26
CA GLU A 184 11.32 24.48 9.29
C GLU A 184 11.22 23.65 8.02
N GLY A 185 9.99 23.43 7.55
CA GLY A 185 9.74 22.63 6.38
C GLY A 185 9.82 21.11 6.59
N HIS A 186 10.01 20.59 7.82
CA HIS A 186 10.07 19.15 8.09
C HIS A 186 8.70 18.58 8.44
N TYR A 187 7.97 18.04 7.46
CA TYR A 187 6.62 17.54 7.62
C TYR A 187 6.32 16.32 6.74
N THR A 188 5.27 15.61 7.09
CA THR A 188 4.65 14.54 6.29
C THR A 188 3.15 14.54 6.49
N THR A 189 2.45 13.63 5.80
CA THR A 189 1.08 13.22 6.12
C THR A 189 1.07 11.75 6.56
N ALA A 190 0.03 11.31 7.28
CA ALA A 190 -0.05 9.88 7.64
C ALA A 190 -0.11 9.00 6.40
N PHE A 191 -0.80 9.45 5.33
CA PHE A 191 -0.86 8.75 4.05
C PHE A 191 0.51 8.61 3.39
N ASP A 192 1.24 9.71 3.24
CA ASP A 192 2.57 9.69 2.60
C ASP A 192 3.55 8.81 3.39
N LEU A 193 3.54 8.94 4.73
CA LEU A 193 4.41 8.14 5.59
C LEU A 193 4.06 6.65 5.52
N ALA A 194 2.77 6.31 5.35
CA ALA A 194 2.35 4.93 5.14
C ALA A 194 2.82 4.38 3.79
N LEU A 195 2.81 5.18 2.71
CA LEU A 195 3.41 4.79 1.41
C LEU A 195 4.92 4.55 1.54
N ILE A 196 5.62 5.44 2.25
CA ILE A 196 7.07 5.28 2.51
C ILE A 196 7.34 3.99 3.29
N CYS A 197 6.54 3.72 4.33
CA CYS A 197 6.64 2.48 5.10
C CYS A 197 6.33 1.24 4.26
N ALA A 198 5.28 1.27 3.45
CA ALA A 198 4.92 0.18 2.55
C ALA A 198 6.04 -0.13 1.55
N ARG A 199 6.66 0.90 0.97
CA ARG A 199 7.84 0.74 0.09
C ARG A 199 9.05 0.17 0.84
N ALA A 200 9.30 0.63 2.06
CA ALA A 200 10.41 0.13 2.88
C ALA A 200 10.20 -1.35 3.27
N MET A 201 8.97 -1.76 3.58
CA MET A 201 8.62 -3.17 3.89
C MET A 201 8.74 -4.13 2.70
N GLN A 202 8.98 -3.65 1.48
CA GLN A 202 9.34 -4.48 0.33
C GLN A 202 10.84 -4.84 0.28
N ASN A 203 11.67 -4.21 1.12
CA ASN A 203 13.10 -4.49 1.19
C ASN A 203 13.37 -5.50 2.32
N GLU A 204 13.93 -6.66 1.97
CA GLU A 204 14.19 -7.74 2.93
C GLU A 204 15.13 -7.33 4.06
N ASN A 205 16.19 -6.56 3.76
CA ASN A 205 17.11 -6.06 4.78
C ASN A 205 16.42 -5.09 5.74
N PHE A 206 15.54 -4.23 5.22
CA PHE A 206 14.74 -3.36 6.07
C PHE A 206 13.84 -4.16 7.01
N CYS A 207 13.11 -5.14 6.48
CA CYS A 207 12.25 -6.02 7.27
C CYS A 207 13.04 -6.75 8.37
N GLU A 208 14.24 -7.27 8.04
CA GLU A 208 15.11 -7.94 9.02
C GLU A 208 15.51 -7.00 10.15
N ILE A 209 15.91 -5.77 9.83
CA ILE A 209 16.32 -4.76 10.82
C ILE A 209 15.15 -4.39 11.72
N VAL A 210 13.98 -4.04 11.16
CA VAL A 210 12.87 -3.47 11.95
C VAL A 210 12.14 -4.52 12.81
N LYS A 211 12.18 -5.80 12.45
CA LYS A 211 11.61 -6.90 13.24
C LYS A 211 12.54 -7.36 14.37
N THR A 212 13.83 -6.97 14.31
CA THR A 212 14.81 -7.34 15.31
C THR A 212 14.51 -6.69 16.66
N GLN A 213 14.40 -7.50 17.71
CA GLN A 213 14.08 -7.06 19.08
C GLN A 213 15.30 -6.52 19.81
N TYR A 214 16.44 -7.21 19.68
CA TYR A 214 17.72 -6.86 20.30
C TYR A 214 18.86 -7.09 19.32
N LYS A 215 19.87 -6.23 19.34
CA LYS A 215 21.11 -6.38 18.56
C LYS A 215 22.29 -5.95 19.39
N THR A 216 23.35 -6.74 19.38
CA THR A 216 24.66 -6.36 19.92
C THR A 216 25.44 -5.68 18.81
N LEU A 217 25.96 -4.49 19.07
CA LEU A 217 26.74 -3.67 18.15
C LEU A 217 28.17 -3.51 18.71
N PRO A 218 29.21 -3.59 17.88
CA PRO A 218 30.58 -3.37 18.33
C PRO A 218 30.72 -2.02 19.01
N TRP A 219 31.59 -1.95 20.06
CA TRP A 219 31.92 -0.71 20.73
C TRP A 219 33.43 -0.59 20.90
N GLU A 220 34.10 -0.12 19.85
CA GLU A 220 35.54 -0.01 19.80
C GLU A 220 36.08 0.82 20.99
N GLY A 221 37.12 0.32 21.64
CA GLY A 221 37.74 0.98 22.80
C GLY A 221 37.04 0.72 24.13
N HIS A 222 36.01 -0.15 24.18
CA HIS A 222 35.32 -0.55 25.41
C HIS A 222 35.49 -2.06 25.69
N GLU A 223 35.35 -2.45 26.94
CA GLU A 223 35.45 -3.86 27.37
C GLU A 223 34.20 -4.70 26.97
N TRP A 224 33.10 -4.03 26.59
CA TRP A 224 31.84 -4.63 26.21
C TRP A 224 31.23 -3.97 24.99
N ASP A 225 30.42 -4.72 24.28
CA ASP A 225 29.65 -4.23 23.14
C ASP A 225 28.36 -3.50 23.57
N ARG A 226 27.79 -2.67 22.69
CA ARG A 226 26.47 -2.02 22.87
C ARG A 226 25.36 -3.02 22.65
N VAL A 227 24.42 -3.13 23.56
CA VAL A 227 23.17 -3.83 23.31
C VAL A 227 22.07 -2.82 23.06
N VAL A 228 21.54 -2.79 21.84
CA VAL A 228 20.40 -1.96 21.48
C VAL A 228 19.11 -2.76 21.49
N LYS A 229 18.07 -2.18 22.11
CA LYS A 229 16.73 -2.76 22.20
C LYS A 229 15.77 -1.96 21.33
N ASN A 230 14.97 -2.65 20.54
CA ASN A 230 13.91 -2.00 19.77
C ASN A 230 12.89 -1.36 20.69
N LYS A 231 12.49 -0.12 20.42
CA LYS A 231 11.51 0.63 21.23
C LYS A 231 10.07 0.36 20.79
N ASN A 232 9.87 -0.34 19.65
CA ASN A 232 8.55 -0.61 19.12
C ASN A 232 7.89 -1.81 19.80
N LYS A 233 6.94 -1.55 20.70
CA LYS A 233 6.24 -2.59 21.48
C LYS A 233 5.34 -3.50 20.62
N ILE A 234 5.02 -3.14 19.38
CA ILE A 234 4.25 -3.99 18.45
C ILE A 234 4.92 -5.35 18.27
N LEU A 235 6.26 -5.40 18.30
CA LEU A 235 7.04 -6.64 18.17
C LEU A 235 6.82 -7.66 19.30
N TRP A 236 6.28 -7.24 20.43
CA TRP A 236 6.01 -8.12 21.59
C TRP A 236 4.54 -8.29 21.87
N ASN A 237 3.73 -7.27 21.56
CA ASN A 237 2.37 -7.17 22.05
C ASN A 237 1.31 -7.41 20.98
N TYR A 238 1.72 -7.63 19.72
CA TYR A 238 0.78 -7.79 18.62
C TYR A 238 1.12 -9.00 17.74
N GLU A 239 0.12 -9.86 17.51
CA GLU A 239 0.28 -11.04 16.67
C GLU A 239 0.60 -10.66 15.22
N GLY A 240 1.68 -11.25 14.69
CA GLY A 240 2.19 -10.91 13.36
C GLY A 240 2.95 -9.59 13.29
N GLY A 241 3.11 -8.87 14.41
CA GLY A 241 3.83 -7.59 14.48
C GLY A 241 5.28 -7.71 14.04
N ASN A 242 5.68 -6.96 12.99
CA ASN A 242 7.00 -7.07 12.35
C ASN A 242 7.71 -5.72 12.09
N GLY A 243 7.24 -4.63 12.69
CA GLY A 243 7.89 -3.31 12.57
C GLY A 243 7.00 -2.17 13.06
N ILE A 244 7.31 -0.88 12.84
CA ILE A 244 8.45 -0.33 12.11
C ILE A 244 9.22 0.65 13.01
N LYS A 245 8.63 1.83 13.36
CA LYS A 245 9.38 2.90 14.05
C LYS A 245 8.52 3.76 14.96
N THR A 246 9.02 4.05 16.17
CA THR A 246 8.46 5.03 17.11
C THR A 246 9.07 6.41 16.92
N GLY A 247 8.29 7.47 17.17
CA GLY A 247 8.75 8.85 17.18
C GLY A 247 8.15 9.66 18.33
N TYR A 248 8.90 10.62 18.84
CA TYR A 248 8.42 11.60 19.80
C TYR A 248 9.26 12.86 19.76
N THR A 249 8.61 14.00 19.66
CA THR A 249 9.14 15.32 20.02
C THR A 249 8.03 16.09 20.75
N LYS A 250 8.35 17.21 21.41
CA LYS A 250 7.34 18.05 22.05
C LYS A 250 6.34 18.60 21.03
N GLU A 251 6.81 18.90 19.83
CA GLU A 251 6.02 19.45 18.72
C GLU A 251 5.12 18.39 18.06
N ALA A 252 5.69 17.23 17.71
CA ALA A 252 4.96 16.17 17.01
C ALA A 252 4.02 15.36 17.94
N GLY A 253 4.23 15.37 19.24
CA GLY A 253 3.61 14.40 20.13
C GLY A 253 4.19 13.00 19.90
N LYS A 254 3.45 11.97 20.33
CA LYS A 254 3.82 10.57 20.05
C LYS A 254 3.39 10.19 18.65
N CYS A 255 4.31 9.58 17.90
CA CYS A 255 4.09 9.07 16.53
C CYS A 255 4.52 7.61 16.46
N LEU A 256 3.82 6.80 15.68
CA LEU A 256 4.17 5.41 15.44
C LEU A 256 3.88 5.03 13.99
N THR A 257 4.84 4.38 13.36
CA THR A 257 4.62 3.55 12.20
C THR A 257 4.72 2.09 12.65
N ALA A 258 3.66 1.33 12.45
CA ALA A 258 3.56 -0.07 12.82
C ALA A 258 3.32 -0.93 11.58
N ALA A 259 3.75 -2.18 11.64
CA ALA A 259 3.47 -3.16 10.61
C ALA A 259 3.18 -4.51 11.24
N ALA A 260 2.29 -5.27 10.61
CA ALA A 260 2.01 -6.64 10.96
C ALA A 260 1.62 -7.45 9.72
N GLN A 261 2.00 -8.72 9.72
CA GLN A 261 1.65 -9.66 8.67
C GLN A 261 0.88 -10.84 9.27
N ARG A 262 -0.29 -11.13 8.68
CA ARG A 262 -1.05 -12.36 8.92
C ARG A 262 -1.34 -13.00 7.59
N ASP A 263 -1.06 -14.27 7.45
CA ASP A 263 -1.14 -15.00 6.16
C ASP A 263 -0.41 -14.25 5.04
N SER A 264 -1.10 -13.93 3.94
CA SER A 264 -0.57 -13.20 2.79
C SER A 264 -0.76 -11.69 2.87
N MET A 265 -1.35 -11.14 3.96
CA MET A 265 -1.68 -9.72 4.07
C MET A 265 -0.69 -8.99 4.99
N GLN A 266 0.05 -8.02 4.45
CA GLN A 266 0.95 -7.14 5.18
C GLN A 266 0.27 -5.79 5.38
N LEU A 267 -0.05 -5.44 6.62
CA LEU A 267 -0.60 -4.13 6.95
C LEU A 267 0.48 -3.17 7.44
N VAL A 268 0.30 -1.91 7.09
CA VAL A 268 1.06 -0.78 7.63
C VAL A 268 0.07 0.20 8.26
N SER A 269 0.28 0.54 9.52
CA SER A 269 -0.50 1.53 10.26
C SER A 269 0.39 2.69 10.68
N VAL A 270 -0.09 3.91 10.47
CA VAL A 270 0.60 5.14 10.87
C VAL A 270 -0.33 6.00 11.72
N VAL A 271 0.18 6.45 12.86
CA VAL A 271 -0.50 7.40 13.74
C VAL A 271 0.43 8.56 14.06
N LEU A 272 -0.07 9.78 13.93
CA LEU A 272 0.63 11.02 14.23
C LEU A 272 -0.11 11.78 15.34
N SER A 273 0.66 12.34 16.28
CA SER A 273 0.13 13.01 17.48
C SER A 273 -0.89 12.15 18.21
N ALA A 274 -0.47 10.94 18.61
CA ALA A 274 -1.29 9.87 19.19
C ALA A 274 -0.90 9.62 20.65
N PRO A 275 -1.63 10.12 21.66
CA PRO A 275 -1.33 9.85 23.07
C PRO A 275 -1.21 8.36 23.40
N ASP A 276 -2.01 7.51 22.77
CA ASP A 276 -2.02 6.05 22.95
C ASP A 276 -1.58 5.30 21.67
N MET A 277 -0.48 5.73 21.07
CA MET A 277 0.00 5.32 19.74
C MET A 277 0.04 3.80 19.50
N PHE A 278 0.34 2.98 20.52
CA PHE A 278 0.41 1.52 20.37
C PHE A 278 -0.97 0.90 20.25
N ASN A 279 -1.90 1.25 21.15
CA ASN A 279 -3.27 0.75 21.10
C ASN A 279 -3.99 1.26 19.85
N ASP A 280 -3.76 2.53 19.45
CA ASP A 280 -4.31 3.08 18.20
C ASP A 280 -3.86 2.25 16.98
N CYS A 281 -2.55 1.96 16.84
CA CYS A 281 -2.06 1.14 15.73
C CYS A 281 -2.59 -0.30 15.78
N MET A 282 -2.65 -0.93 16.97
CA MET A 282 -3.21 -2.28 17.12
C MET A 282 -4.67 -2.31 16.70
N ALA A 283 -5.49 -1.37 17.17
CA ALA A 283 -6.91 -1.28 16.81
C ALA A 283 -7.12 -1.06 15.29
N LEU A 284 -6.28 -0.22 14.64
CA LEU A 284 -6.32 -0.02 13.20
C LEU A 284 -5.94 -1.29 12.43
N MET A 285 -4.94 -2.03 12.87
CA MET A 285 -4.54 -3.29 12.23
C MET A 285 -5.57 -4.39 12.47
N ASP A 286 -6.16 -4.48 13.68
CA ASP A 286 -7.27 -5.40 13.94
C ASP A 286 -8.45 -5.12 13.00
N TYR A 287 -8.86 -3.84 12.87
CA TYR A 287 -9.88 -3.44 11.91
C TYR A 287 -9.54 -3.91 10.49
N GLY A 288 -8.28 -3.75 10.07
CA GLY A 288 -7.84 -4.19 8.75
C GLY A 288 -7.97 -5.70 8.57
N PHE A 289 -7.45 -6.50 9.50
CA PHE A 289 -7.47 -7.97 9.41
C PHE A 289 -8.87 -8.58 9.61
N GLU A 290 -9.73 -7.97 10.41
CA GLU A 290 -11.09 -8.46 10.67
C GLU A 290 -12.03 -8.20 9.49
N ASN A 291 -11.90 -7.03 8.83
CA ASN A 291 -12.83 -6.61 7.80
C ASN A 291 -12.37 -6.94 6.39
N TYR A 292 -11.06 -7.10 6.15
CA TYR A 292 -10.50 -7.32 4.83
C TYR A 292 -9.73 -8.63 4.76
N LYS A 293 -9.82 -9.29 3.62
CA LYS A 293 -9.06 -10.50 3.30
C LYS A 293 -8.39 -10.34 1.95
N ASN A 294 -7.15 -10.76 1.84
CA ASN A 294 -6.48 -10.83 0.55
C ASN A 294 -7.15 -11.90 -0.30
N ARG A 295 -7.94 -11.47 -1.29
CA ARG A 295 -8.68 -12.35 -2.20
C ARG A 295 -7.91 -12.54 -3.48
N VAL A 296 -7.77 -13.79 -3.91
CA VAL A 296 -7.27 -14.12 -5.25
C VAL A 296 -8.36 -13.74 -6.26
N ILE A 297 -8.05 -12.77 -7.13
CA ILE A 297 -8.94 -12.28 -8.17
C ILE A 297 -8.69 -13.02 -9.49
N MET A 298 -7.42 -13.36 -9.75
CA MET A 298 -7.00 -14.21 -10.87
C MET A 298 -5.81 -15.05 -10.42
N GLU A 299 -5.79 -16.31 -10.83
CA GLU A 299 -4.70 -17.23 -10.51
C GLU A 299 -3.54 -17.08 -11.50
N ALA A 300 -2.33 -17.44 -11.08
CA ALA A 300 -1.17 -17.53 -11.94
C ALA A 300 -1.43 -18.53 -13.09
N GLY A 301 -1.06 -18.14 -14.31
CA GLY A 301 -1.29 -18.98 -15.51
C GLY A 301 -2.71 -18.88 -16.07
N GLU A 302 -3.59 -18.04 -15.55
CA GLU A 302 -4.91 -17.81 -16.16
C GLU A 302 -4.73 -17.16 -17.54
N TYR A 303 -5.37 -17.75 -18.57
CA TYR A 303 -5.35 -17.23 -19.94
C TYR A 303 -6.16 -15.96 -20.06
N ILE A 304 -5.54 -14.91 -20.63
CA ILE A 304 -6.15 -13.58 -20.77
C ILE A 304 -6.66 -13.35 -22.20
N GLY A 305 -5.88 -13.71 -23.18
CA GLY A 305 -6.19 -13.49 -24.59
C GLY A 305 -4.97 -13.57 -25.50
N ASP A 306 -5.17 -13.35 -26.79
CA ASP A 306 -4.12 -13.32 -27.80
C ASP A 306 -3.86 -11.90 -28.30
N VAL A 307 -2.61 -11.59 -28.56
CA VAL A 307 -2.15 -10.34 -29.19
C VAL A 307 -1.56 -10.67 -30.56
N THR A 308 -2.02 -10.01 -31.60
CA THR A 308 -1.48 -10.13 -32.95
C THR A 308 -0.13 -9.39 -33.06
N VAL A 309 0.84 -9.98 -33.77
CA VAL A 309 2.16 -9.37 -33.98
C VAL A 309 2.33 -9.02 -35.46
N GLU A 310 2.39 -7.72 -35.75
CA GLU A 310 2.68 -7.23 -37.10
C GLU A 310 4.18 -7.32 -37.40
N ASP A 311 4.55 -7.84 -38.55
CA ASP A 311 5.94 -8.02 -39.02
C ASP A 311 6.80 -8.92 -38.08
N GLY A 312 6.18 -9.82 -37.32
CA GLY A 312 6.86 -10.70 -36.37
C GLY A 312 7.29 -12.05 -36.97
N THR A 313 8.22 -12.72 -36.27
CA THR A 313 8.57 -14.13 -36.56
C THR A 313 7.45 -15.10 -36.16
N GLU A 314 6.52 -14.62 -35.36
CA GLU A 314 5.26 -15.27 -34.99
C GLU A 314 4.12 -14.29 -35.23
N ASP A 315 2.96 -14.77 -35.69
CA ASP A 315 1.81 -13.93 -36.05
C ASP A 315 1.02 -13.45 -34.84
N ARG A 316 1.14 -14.15 -33.71
CA ARG A 316 0.46 -13.86 -32.44
C ARG A 316 1.14 -14.54 -31.27
N PHE A 317 0.85 -14.09 -30.07
CA PHE A 317 1.19 -14.77 -28.82
C PHE A 317 0.05 -14.68 -27.82
N SER A 318 -0.03 -15.70 -26.94
CA SER A 318 -1.01 -15.71 -25.87
C SER A 318 -0.46 -15.04 -24.62
N VAL A 319 -1.30 -14.30 -23.93
CA VAL A 319 -0.99 -13.60 -22.69
C VAL A 319 -1.64 -14.35 -21.54
N TYR A 320 -0.86 -14.59 -20.50
CA TYR A 320 -1.28 -15.24 -19.26
C TYR A 320 -0.88 -14.37 -18.07
N THR A 321 -1.54 -14.56 -16.93
CA THR A 321 -1.08 -13.99 -15.66
C THR A 321 0.23 -14.65 -15.24
N ASP A 322 1.23 -13.86 -14.87
CA ASP A 322 2.54 -14.37 -14.39
C ASP A 322 2.51 -14.80 -12.92
N LYS A 323 1.57 -14.30 -12.15
CA LYS A 323 1.36 -14.55 -10.72
C LYS A 323 -0.10 -14.35 -10.33
N ASP A 324 -0.44 -14.81 -9.12
CA ASP A 324 -1.75 -14.52 -8.54
C ASP A 324 -1.95 -13.01 -8.41
N ILE A 325 -3.10 -12.54 -8.89
CA ILE A 325 -3.54 -11.16 -8.69
C ILE A 325 -4.43 -11.16 -7.45
N MET A 326 -3.88 -10.61 -6.37
CA MET A 326 -4.55 -10.53 -5.08
C MET A 326 -4.92 -9.08 -4.76
N TYR A 327 -6.05 -8.90 -4.09
CA TYR A 327 -6.47 -7.58 -3.62
C TYR A 327 -7.23 -7.70 -2.29
N PRO A 328 -6.98 -6.83 -1.30
CA PRO A 328 -7.68 -6.87 -0.03
C PRO A 328 -9.13 -6.36 -0.23
N LEU A 329 -10.10 -7.21 0.05
CA LEU A 329 -11.53 -6.93 -0.12
C LEU A 329 -12.31 -7.36 1.13
N THR A 330 -13.38 -6.63 1.44
CA THR A 330 -14.43 -7.13 2.33
C THR A 330 -15.22 -8.23 1.62
N ASP A 331 -15.95 -9.06 2.37
CA ASP A 331 -16.77 -10.13 1.78
C ASP A 331 -17.81 -9.56 0.80
N THR A 332 -18.44 -8.42 1.15
CA THR A 332 -19.43 -7.74 0.28
C THR A 332 -18.81 -7.18 -1.00
N GLU A 333 -17.60 -6.60 -0.92
CA GLU A 333 -16.91 -6.08 -2.10
C GLU A 333 -16.45 -7.20 -3.03
N TYR A 334 -16.02 -8.33 -2.48
CA TYR A 334 -15.61 -9.49 -3.26
C TYR A 334 -16.71 -10.03 -4.16
N GLU A 335 -17.98 -10.03 -3.66
CA GLU A 335 -19.14 -10.42 -4.46
C GLU A 335 -19.47 -9.43 -5.59
N GLN A 336 -19.04 -8.19 -5.48
CA GLN A 336 -19.37 -7.10 -6.41
C GLN A 336 -18.22 -6.72 -7.35
N ILE A 337 -16.99 -7.22 -7.09
CA ILE A 337 -15.81 -6.87 -7.88
C ILE A 337 -15.97 -7.34 -9.33
N LYS A 338 -15.59 -6.49 -10.27
CA LYS A 338 -15.55 -6.79 -11.70
C LYS A 338 -14.14 -6.65 -12.24
N ARG A 339 -13.75 -7.58 -13.10
CA ARG A 339 -12.50 -7.54 -13.85
C ARG A 339 -12.79 -6.95 -15.23
N ARG A 340 -11.98 -5.98 -15.68
CA ARG A 340 -11.97 -5.49 -17.06
C ARG A 340 -10.58 -5.68 -17.61
N VAL A 341 -10.49 -6.46 -18.67
CA VAL A 341 -9.23 -6.70 -19.38
C VAL A 341 -9.15 -5.74 -20.55
N HIS A 342 -8.04 -5.02 -20.64
CA HIS A 342 -7.67 -4.18 -21.77
C HIS A 342 -6.40 -4.77 -22.36
N LEU A 343 -6.51 -5.47 -23.47
CA LEU A 343 -5.40 -6.09 -24.18
C LEU A 343 -5.21 -5.37 -25.51
N GLU A 344 -3.97 -5.11 -25.89
CA GLU A 344 -3.64 -4.57 -27.21
C GLU A 344 -4.08 -5.57 -28.29
N GLU A 345 -4.88 -5.14 -29.26
CA GLU A 345 -5.30 -6.01 -30.37
C GLU A 345 -4.09 -6.45 -31.21
N LYS A 346 -3.10 -5.57 -31.38
CA LYS A 346 -1.89 -5.79 -32.15
C LYS A 346 -0.70 -4.95 -31.65
N VAL A 347 0.47 -5.57 -31.76
CA VAL A 347 1.76 -4.95 -31.50
C VAL A 347 2.69 -5.15 -32.68
N LYS A 348 3.64 -4.24 -32.88
CA LYS A 348 4.61 -4.32 -33.97
C LYS A 348 5.91 -4.97 -33.50
N ALA A 349 6.44 -5.93 -34.26
CA ALA A 349 7.73 -6.54 -33.98
C ALA A 349 8.92 -5.56 -34.20
N PRO A 350 10.01 -5.69 -33.41
CA PRO A 350 10.22 -6.72 -32.40
C PRO A 350 9.45 -6.44 -31.10
N VAL A 351 8.94 -7.50 -30.46
CA VAL A 351 8.34 -7.44 -29.13
C VAL A 351 9.42 -7.85 -28.13
N SER A 352 9.66 -7.02 -27.12
CA SER A 352 10.63 -7.32 -26.07
C SER A 352 9.96 -8.08 -24.92
N MET A 353 10.70 -8.99 -24.27
CA MET A 353 10.27 -9.57 -23.01
C MET A 353 10.01 -8.46 -21.98
N GLY A 354 8.89 -8.50 -21.29
CA GLY A 354 8.47 -7.47 -20.34
C GLY A 354 7.79 -6.23 -20.98
N GLN A 355 7.63 -6.19 -22.31
CA GLN A 355 6.89 -5.11 -22.98
C GLN A 355 5.44 -5.12 -22.51
N LEU A 356 4.92 -3.93 -22.14
CA LEU A 356 3.52 -3.73 -21.79
C LEU A 356 2.63 -4.06 -22.99
N VAL A 357 1.63 -4.92 -22.79
CA VAL A 357 0.69 -5.37 -23.85
C VAL A 357 -0.76 -5.26 -23.42
N GLY A 358 -1.02 -4.79 -22.21
CA GLY A 358 -2.36 -4.57 -21.70
C GLY A 358 -2.43 -4.32 -20.20
N THR A 359 -3.65 -4.24 -19.68
CA THR A 359 -3.92 -4.12 -18.25
C THR A 359 -5.15 -4.94 -17.84
N ILE A 360 -5.18 -5.32 -16.58
CA ILE A 360 -6.37 -5.84 -15.91
C ILE A 360 -6.78 -4.84 -14.85
N ASP A 361 -7.96 -4.25 -15.00
CA ASP A 361 -8.52 -3.30 -14.05
C ASP A 361 -9.54 -3.98 -13.15
N LEU A 362 -9.42 -3.78 -11.83
CA LEU A 362 -10.41 -4.18 -10.84
C LEU A 362 -11.36 -3.03 -10.55
N TRP A 363 -12.65 -3.28 -10.69
CA TRP A 363 -13.71 -2.28 -10.53
C TRP A 363 -14.70 -2.70 -9.44
N LEU A 364 -15.05 -1.74 -8.58
CA LEU A 364 -16.16 -1.87 -7.63
C LEU A 364 -17.20 -0.79 -7.99
N GLY A 365 -18.32 -1.21 -8.56
CA GLY A 365 -19.28 -0.29 -9.18
C GLY A 365 -18.61 0.51 -10.31
N GLU A 366 -18.60 1.85 -10.19
CA GLU A 366 -17.98 2.77 -11.15
C GLU A 366 -16.54 3.17 -10.76
N ASN A 367 -16.03 2.71 -9.62
CA ASN A 367 -14.69 3.06 -9.13
C ASN A 367 -13.67 1.99 -9.55
N ARG A 368 -12.61 2.41 -10.25
CA ARG A 368 -11.44 1.57 -10.49
C ARG A 368 -10.58 1.55 -9.23
N LEU A 369 -10.44 0.37 -8.61
CA LEU A 369 -9.70 0.19 -7.38
C LEU A 369 -8.22 -0.09 -7.63
N TYR A 370 -7.91 -0.89 -8.64
CA TYR A 370 -6.56 -1.38 -8.88
C TYR A 370 -6.35 -1.69 -10.35
N SER A 371 -5.11 -1.59 -10.82
CA SER A 371 -4.73 -1.92 -12.20
C SER A 371 -3.44 -2.72 -12.19
N VAL A 372 -3.42 -3.81 -12.94
CA VAL A 372 -2.26 -4.70 -13.09
C VAL A 372 -1.80 -4.65 -14.54
N GLU A 373 -0.51 -4.44 -14.76
CA GLU A 373 0.10 -4.47 -16.09
C GLU A 373 0.24 -5.90 -16.59
N LEU A 374 -0.14 -6.12 -17.84
CA LEU A 374 0.11 -7.36 -18.60
C LEU A 374 1.32 -7.16 -19.49
N LYS A 375 2.28 -8.06 -19.40
CA LYS A 375 3.56 -7.97 -20.11
C LYS A 375 3.79 -9.19 -21.00
N ALA A 376 4.49 -8.97 -22.12
CA ALA A 376 4.93 -10.08 -22.98
C ALA A 376 5.90 -10.99 -22.22
N ALA A 377 5.58 -12.29 -22.16
CA ALA A 377 6.36 -13.28 -21.42
C ALA A 377 7.68 -13.64 -22.11
N TYR A 378 7.79 -13.43 -23.42
CA TYR A 378 8.98 -13.73 -24.20
C TYR A 378 9.17 -12.74 -25.35
N GLN A 379 10.33 -12.77 -25.96
CA GLN A 379 10.71 -11.91 -27.08
C GLN A 379 10.26 -12.50 -28.41
N ILE A 380 9.70 -11.65 -29.31
CA ILE A 380 9.38 -12.00 -30.68
C ILE A 380 10.23 -11.13 -31.62
N GLY A 381 11.00 -11.78 -32.47
CA GLY A 381 11.85 -11.11 -33.44
C GLY A 381 11.07 -10.51 -34.61
N LYS A 382 11.72 -9.58 -35.34
CA LYS A 382 11.16 -9.05 -36.57
C LYS A 382 11.31 -10.08 -37.71
N ASN A 383 10.23 -10.29 -38.47
CA ASN A 383 10.25 -11.08 -39.72
C ASN A 383 11.03 -10.35 -40.81
N SER A 384 12.34 -10.63 -40.92
CA SER A 384 13.22 -10.01 -41.91
C SER A 384 13.53 -11.00 -43.03
N TYR A 385 14.02 -10.45 -44.18
CA TYR A 385 14.50 -11.28 -45.29
C TYR A 385 15.60 -12.25 -44.81
N GLU A 386 16.51 -11.79 -43.97
CA GLU A 386 17.58 -12.61 -43.39
C GLU A 386 17.03 -13.76 -42.52
N PHE A 387 16.02 -13.51 -41.69
CA PHE A 387 15.34 -14.53 -40.90
C PHE A 387 14.71 -15.59 -41.80
N ASN A 388 13.97 -15.19 -42.83
CA ASN A 388 13.32 -16.11 -43.76
C ASN A 388 14.34 -16.93 -44.57
N LEU A 389 15.43 -16.31 -45.03
CA LEU A 389 16.51 -16.99 -45.71
C LEU A 389 17.18 -18.05 -44.83
N ASN A 390 17.49 -17.69 -43.58
CA ASN A 390 18.07 -18.62 -42.60
C ASN A 390 17.12 -19.77 -42.27
N ARG A 391 15.81 -19.53 -42.18
CA ARG A 391 14.79 -20.57 -41.99
C ARG A 391 14.72 -21.53 -43.15
N LEU A 392 14.75 -21.02 -44.37
CA LEU A 392 14.78 -21.84 -45.60
C LEU A 392 16.06 -22.65 -45.69
N LEU A 393 17.23 -22.09 -45.38
CA LEU A 393 18.51 -22.78 -45.37
C LEU A 393 18.53 -23.91 -44.34
N LYS A 394 18.03 -23.68 -43.10
CA LYS A 394 17.91 -24.70 -42.06
C LYS A 394 16.97 -25.83 -42.48
N PHE A 395 15.82 -25.49 -43.09
CA PHE A 395 14.91 -26.52 -43.61
C PHE A 395 15.57 -27.36 -44.70
N TRP A 396 16.32 -26.75 -45.60
CA TRP A 396 17.01 -27.42 -46.68
C TRP A 396 18.17 -28.30 -46.19
N MET A 397 18.90 -27.87 -45.18
CA MET A 397 19.99 -28.63 -44.56
C MET A 397 19.46 -29.82 -43.77
N ASN A 398 18.37 -29.64 -43.00
CA ASN A 398 17.78 -30.73 -42.20
C ASN A 398 17.04 -31.76 -43.08
N GLY A 399 16.44 -31.36 -44.20
CA GLY A 399 15.81 -32.25 -45.18
C GLY A 399 16.80 -33.15 -45.92
N ARG A 400 18.07 -32.72 -46.03
CA ARG A 400 19.14 -33.58 -46.63
C ARG A 400 19.73 -34.60 -45.67
N MET A 401 19.53 -34.45 -44.35
CA MET A 401 20.01 -35.45 -43.37
C MET A 401 19.06 -36.66 -43.19
N LEU A 402 17.85 -36.61 -43.76
CA LEU A 402 16.91 -37.76 -43.72
C LEU A 402 17.00 -38.65 -44.96
N ASP A 403 17.75 -38.26 -45.97
CA ASP A 403 17.97 -39.03 -47.20
C ASP A 403 19.42 -39.60 -47.36
N MET A 404 20.20 -39.59 -46.28
CA MET A 404 21.48 -40.27 -46.14
C MET A 404 21.44 -41.32 -45.02
#